data_807644664c9d192ff3dbf5124ebaf113
#
_entry.id   807644664c9d192ff3dbf5124ebaf113
#
_cell.length_a   1.000
_cell.length_b   1.000
_cell.length_c   1.000
_cell.angle_alpha   90.00
_cell.angle_beta   90.00
_cell.angle_gamma   90.00
#
_symmetry.space_group_name_H-M   'P 1'
#
loop_
_entity.id
_entity.type
_entity.pdbx_description
1 polymer ?
#
loop_
_entity_poly.entity_id
_entity_poly.type
_entity_poly.pdbx_seq_one_letter_code
_entity_poly.pdbx_strand_id
1 'polypeptide(L)'
;MLLQKAADVTTRPRFLRWIFAGAIARGHNFARDDRGVTAVEFAILALPFFTLVFAIIETAMVFFAGQVLDSAVEDASRMIRTGRAQATVGFNISSFRTLMCGYTFNLFGDCSKINISVKKLTNFTATQTSASVQTCTPAPPATPLTCTLTMTEEYSPGVGREVIQVFAYYRWPLLVVLPYFNLKNQPDNYRLIGATRVFRNEPFS
;
A
#
# COMPACT_ATOMS: atom_id res chain seq x y z
N MET A 1 -80.85 9.13 27.77
CA MET A 1 -81.20 7.75 27.39
C MET A 1 -80.68 7.52 25.98
N LEU A 2 -79.44 7.11 25.84
CA LEU A 2 -78.89 6.60 24.58
C LEU A 2 -77.68 5.72 24.91
N LEU A 3 -77.79 4.44 24.60
CA LEU A 3 -76.86 3.37 24.90
C LEU A 3 -75.59 3.46 24.01
N GLN A 4 -74.50 3.36 24.65
CA GLN A 4 -73.17 3.31 24.06
C GLN A 4 -72.88 1.87 23.63
N LYS A 5 -72.74 1.64 22.31
CA LYS A 5 -72.42 0.35 21.71
C LYS A 5 -70.86 0.32 21.54
N ALA A 6 -70.21 -0.39 22.45
CA ALA A 6 -68.82 -0.66 22.35
C ALA A 6 -68.55 -1.64 21.17
N ALA A 7 -67.77 -1.22 20.21
CA ALA A 7 -67.27 -2.05 19.12
C ALA A 7 -66.01 -2.82 19.58
N ASP A 8 -66.15 -4.13 19.65
CA ASP A 8 -65.09 -5.08 19.89
C ASP A 8 -64.17 -5.15 18.60
N VAL A 9 -62.98 -4.67 18.66
CA VAL A 9 -61.95 -4.74 17.60
C VAL A 9 -60.82 -5.65 18.06
N THR A 10 -61.07 -6.95 18.10
CA THR A 10 -59.99 -7.96 18.26
C THR A 10 -60.03 -9.00 17.14
N THR A 11 -59.88 -8.53 15.92
CA THR A 11 -59.54 -9.41 14.79
C THR A 11 -58.09 -9.19 14.40
N ARG A 12 -57.19 -9.82 15.10
CA ARG A 12 -55.79 -9.96 14.62
C ARG A 12 -55.80 -10.81 13.36
N PRO A 13 -55.17 -10.35 12.23
CA PRO A 13 -55.22 -11.11 10.99
C PRO A 13 -54.49 -12.44 11.17
N ARG A 14 -55.22 -13.54 10.98
CA ARG A 14 -54.71 -14.92 11.04
C ARG A 14 -53.55 -15.17 10.08
N PHE A 15 -53.37 -14.28 9.14
CA PHE A 15 -52.30 -14.34 8.13
C PHE A 15 -50.89 -14.18 8.74
N LEU A 16 -50.67 -13.30 9.73
CA LEU A 16 -49.38 -13.15 10.37
C LEU A 16 -48.93 -14.38 11.17
N ARG A 17 -49.87 -15.14 11.76
CA ARG A 17 -49.51 -16.36 12.50
C ARG A 17 -48.92 -17.46 11.62
N TRP A 18 -49.34 -17.52 10.35
CA TRP A 18 -48.82 -18.51 9.40
C TRP A 18 -47.38 -18.21 8.95
N ILE A 19 -47.04 -16.95 8.79
CA ILE A 19 -45.68 -16.53 8.38
C ILE A 19 -44.68 -16.84 9.50
N PHE A 20 -44.98 -16.50 10.73
CA PHE A 20 -44.11 -16.76 11.87
C PHE A 20 -44.00 -18.25 12.24
N ALA A 21 -45.05 -19.00 12.13
CA ALA A 21 -45.02 -20.45 12.39
C ALA A 21 -44.13 -21.19 11.35
N GLY A 22 -44.17 -20.78 10.08
CA GLY A 22 -43.34 -21.36 9.03
C GLY A 22 -41.87 -21.03 9.17
N ALA A 23 -41.54 -19.83 9.68
CA ALA A 23 -40.15 -19.40 9.91
C ALA A 23 -39.53 -20.14 11.10
N ILE A 24 -40.25 -20.31 12.19
CA ILE A 24 -39.79 -21.03 13.39
C ILE A 24 -39.59 -22.53 13.11
N ALA A 25 -40.50 -23.16 12.35
CA ALA A 25 -40.38 -24.58 12.00
C ALA A 25 -39.17 -24.84 11.07
N ARG A 26 -38.86 -23.93 10.15
CA ARG A 26 -37.67 -24.02 9.31
C ARG A 26 -36.36 -23.81 10.11
N GLY A 27 -36.35 -22.89 11.06
CA GLY A 27 -35.21 -22.65 11.95
C GLY A 27 -34.89 -23.88 12.83
N HIS A 28 -35.90 -24.59 13.32
CA HIS A 28 -35.70 -25.77 14.14
C HIS A 28 -35.16 -26.98 13.34
N ASN A 29 -35.57 -27.14 12.09
CA ASN A 29 -35.04 -28.19 11.21
C ASN A 29 -33.61 -27.87 10.78
N PHE A 30 -33.25 -26.58 10.59
CA PHE A 30 -31.91 -26.15 10.29
C PHE A 30 -30.93 -26.39 11.45
N ALA A 31 -31.34 -26.19 12.69
CA ALA A 31 -30.55 -26.44 13.88
C ALA A 31 -30.29 -27.94 14.16
N ARG A 32 -31.04 -28.82 13.52
CA ARG A 32 -30.96 -30.29 13.65
C ARG A 32 -30.30 -30.98 12.44
N ASP A 33 -29.91 -30.21 11.43
CA ASP A 33 -29.30 -30.76 10.23
C ASP A 33 -27.76 -30.87 10.42
N ASP A 34 -27.29 -32.05 10.80
CA ASP A 34 -25.87 -32.36 11.03
C ASP A 34 -25.06 -32.28 9.73
N ARG A 35 -25.71 -32.21 8.56
CA ARG A 35 -24.98 -32.08 7.26
C ARG A 35 -24.30 -30.75 7.08
N GLY A 36 -24.70 -29.70 7.81
CA GLY A 36 -24.08 -28.37 7.79
C GLY A 36 -22.91 -28.22 8.77
N VAL A 37 -22.74 -29.11 9.73
CA VAL A 37 -21.75 -28.98 10.80
C VAL A 37 -20.33 -28.91 10.23
N THR A 38 -19.98 -29.81 9.32
CA THR A 38 -18.65 -29.83 8.66
C THR A 38 -18.35 -28.53 7.89
N ALA A 39 -19.35 -27.93 7.25
CA ALA A 39 -19.19 -26.68 6.54
C ALA A 39 -18.91 -25.51 7.50
N VAL A 40 -19.58 -25.51 8.67
CA VAL A 40 -19.37 -24.48 9.70
C VAL A 40 -17.99 -24.65 10.36
N GLU A 41 -17.59 -25.87 10.69
CA GLU A 41 -16.25 -26.17 11.21
C GLU A 41 -15.16 -25.72 10.23
N PHE A 42 -15.31 -26.07 8.95
CA PHE A 42 -14.38 -25.62 7.91
C PHE A 42 -14.35 -24.09 7.82
N ALA A 43 -15.48 -23.42 7.84
CA ALA A 43 -15.55 -21.95 7.74
C ALA A 43 -14.84 -21.25 8.91
N ILE A 44 -14.96 -21.77 10.13
CA ILE A 44 -14.29 -21.23 11.32
C ILE A 44 -12.76 -21.37 11.21
N LEU A 45 -12.28 -22.51 10.71
CA LEU A 45 -10.85 -22.76 10.53
C LEU A 45 -10.27 -22.07 9.29
N ALA A 46 -11.05 -21.96 8.22
CA ALA A 46 -10.63 -21.34 6.97
C ALA A 46 -10.34 -19.84 7.12
N LEU A 47 -11.12 -19.13 7.93
CA LEU A 47 -10.96 -17.69 8.12
C LEU A 47 -9.59 -17.31 8.70
N PRO A 48 -9.14 -17.83 9.86
CA PRO A 48 -7.81 -17.52 10.37
C PRO A 48 -6.70 -18.05 9.46
N PHE A 49 -6.90 -19.20 8.82
CA PHE A 49 -5.92 -19.78 7.89
C PHE A 49 -5.69 -18.87 6.68
N PHE A 50 -6.74 -18.48 5.97
CA PHE A 50 -6.58 -17.60 4.80
C PHE A 50 -6.12 -16.21 5.20
N THR A 51 -6.52 -15.69 6.34
CA THR A 51 -6.01 -14.42 6.87
C THR A 51 -4.50 -14.47 7.03
N LEU A 52 -3.96 -15.55 7.60
CA LEU A 52 -2.51 -15.75 7.75
C LEU A 52 -1.82 -15.86 6.38
N VAL A 53 -2.37 -16.66 5.46
CA VAL A 53 -1.81 -16.84 4.12
C VAL A 53 -1.75 -15.51 3.37
N PHE A 54 -2.83 -14.73 3.37
CA PHE A 54 -2.85 -13.42 2.71
C PHE A 54 -1.89 -12.42 3.37
N ALA A 55 -1.75 -12.44 4.69
CA ALA A 55 -0.77 -11.61 5.38
C ALA A 55 0.68 -11.93 4.96
N ILE A 56 1.00 -13.20 4.80
CA ILE A 56 2.33 -13.64 4.33
C ILE A 56 2.56 -13.20 2.88
N ILE A 57 1.58 -13.42 1.99
CA ILE A 57 1.67 -13.02 0.58
C ILE A 57 1.85 -11.50 0.47
N GLU A 58 1.05 -10.71 1.18
CA GLU A 58 1.15 -9.24 1.16
C GLU A 58 2.54 -8.78 1.63
N THR A 59 3.04 -9.37 2.70
CA THR A 59 4.38 -9.06 3.21
C THR A 59 5.45 -9.37 2.17
N ALA A 60 5.38 -10.55 1.55
CA ALA A 60 6.32 -10.96 0.52
C ALA A 60 6.28 -10.02 -0.70
N MET A 61 5.10 -9.59 -1.13
CA MET A 61 4.93 -8.64 -2.25
C MET A 61 5.53 -7.27 -1.95
N VAL A 62 5.36 -6.75 -0.74
CA VAL A 62 5.96 -5.48 -0.32
C VAL A 62 7.49 -5.56 -0.33
N PHE A 63 8.06 -6.63 0.22
CA PHE A 63 9.51 -6.83 0.20
C PHE A 63 10.04 -7.02 -1.21
N PHE A 64 9.36 -7.80 -2.04
CA PHE A 64 9.73 -8.00 -3.43
C PHE A 64 9.73 -6.68 -4.21
N ALA A 65 8.67 -5.86 -4.06
CA ALA A 65 8.60 -4.54 -4.69
C ALA A 65 9.75 -3.62 -4.21
N GLY A 66 10.10 -3.69 -2.93
CA GLY A 66 11.25 -2.96 -2.38
C GLY A 66 12.58 -3.38 -3.04
N GLN A 67 12.81 -4.68 -3.20
CA GLN A 67 14.02 -5.22 -3.85
C GLN A 67 14.09 -4.85 -5.33
N VAL A 68 12.97 -4.91 -6.05
CA VAL A 68 12.92 -4.50 -7.46
C VAL A 68 13.23 -3.02 -7.62
N LEU A 69 12.66 -2.15 -6.75
CA LEU A 69 12.97 -0.72 -6.76
C LEU A 69 14.46 -0.47 -6.47
N ASP A 70 15.01 -1.16 -5.48
CA ASP A 70 16.41 -1.03 -5.08
C ASP A 70 17.38 -1.43 -6.21
N SER A 71 17.10 -2.56 -6.87
CA SER A 71 17.85 -3.02 -8.04
C SER A 71 17.74 -2.06 -9.22
N ALA A 72 16.55 -1.55 -9.50
CA ALA A 72 16.33 -0.60 -10.59
C ALA A 72 17.07 0.73 -10.37
N VAL A 73 17.14 1.22 -9.13
CA VAL A 73 17.92 2.42 -8.78
C VAL A 73 19.42 2.15 -8.95
N GLU A 74 19.91 0.99 -8.55
CA GLU A 74 21.32 0.60 -8.73
C GLU A 74 21.70 0.60 -10.21
N ASP A 75 20.94 -0.10 -11.04
CA ASP A 75 21.21 -0.22 -12.47
C ASP A 75 21.13 1.13 -13.20
N ALA A 76 20.11 1.93 -12.89
CA ALA A 76 20.00 3.29 -13.46
C ALA A 76 21.12 4.21 -12.99
N SER A 77 21.56 4.11 -11.75
CA SER A 77 22.63 4.91 -11.17
C SER A 77 23.98 4.68 -11.86
N ARG A 78 24.21 3.52 -12.46
CA ARG A 78 25.41 3.25 -13.27
C ARG A 78 25.57 4.22 -14.42
N MET A 79 24.48 4.68 -15.05
CA MET A 79 24.54 5.69 -16.11
C MET A 79 25.14 7.01 -15.62
N ILE A 80 24.80 7.43 -14.40
CA ILE A 80 25.35 8.64 -13.78
C ILE A 80 26.81 8.41 -13.38
N ARG A 81 27.09 7.30 -12.70
CA ARG A 81 28.42 6.96 -12.19
C ARG A 81 29.49 6.89 -13.28
N THR A 82 29.12 6.34 -14.44
CA THR A 82 30.05 6.18 -15.59
C THR A 82 30.09 7.39 -16.51
N GLY A 83 29.37 8.48 -16.20
CA GLY A 83 29.35 9.70 -17.02
C GLY A 83 28.46 9.62 -18.26
N ARG A 84 27.82 8.49 -18.53
CA ARG A 84 26.97 8.32 -19.73
C ARG A 84 25.75 9.22 -19.71
N ALA A 85 25.17 9.46 -18.55
CA ALA A 85 24.03 10.36 -18.38
C ALA A 85 24.43 11.80 -18.71
N GLN A 86 25.61 12.24 -18.28
CA GLN A 86 26.13 13.58 -18.51
C GLN A 86 26.57 13.80 -19.97
N ALA A 87 27.07 12.73 -20.63
CA ALA A 87 27.46 12.77 -22.06
C ALA A 87 26.24 12.75 -23.00
N THR A 88 25.07 12.34 -22.54
CA THR A 88 23.85 12.26 -23.37
C THR A 88 23.13 13.63 -23.37
N VAL A 89 23.07 14.25 -24.54
CA VAL A 89 22.42 15.56 -24.70
C VAL A 89 20.93 15.46 -24.33
N GLY A 90 20.46 16.35 -23.48
CA GLY A 90 19.06 16.42 -23.05
C GLY A 90 18.65 15.35 -22.02
N PHE A 91 19.59 14.56 -21.48
CA PHE A 91 19.29 13.62 -20.42
C PHE A 91 18.89 14.35 -19.12
N ASN A 92 17.72 14.06 -18.63
CA ASN A 92 17.11 14.75 -17.49
C ASN A 92 16.41 13.75 -16.56
N ILE A 93 15.71 14.24 -15.54
CA ILE A 93 15.04 13.42 -14.55
C ILE A 93 13.99 12.49 -15.17
N SER A 94 13.29 12.92 -16.23
CA SER A 94 12.29 12.07 -16.90
C SER A 94 12.97 10.95 -17.69
N SER A 95 14.10 11.22 -18.32
CA SER A 95 14.94 10.22 -19.00
C SER A 95 15.47 9.19 -17.99
N PHE A 96 15.94 9.66 -16.83
CA PHE A 96 16.39 8.78 -15.75
C PHE A 96 15.25 7.92 -15.21
N ARG A 97 14.04 8.50 -15.01
CA ARG A 97 12.84 7.77 -14.58
C ARG A 97 12.45 6.69 -15.58
N THR A 98 12.44 7.01 -16.88
CA THR A 98 12.12 6.06 -17.95
C THR A 98 13.12 4.91 -17.97
N LEU A 99 14.41 5.20 -17.85
CA LEU A 99 15.46 4.20 -17.77
C LEU A 99 15.25 3.27 -16.57
N MET A 100 15.08 3.85 -15.38
CA MET A 100 14.86 3.09 -14.14
C MET A 100 13.62 2.22 -14.24
N CYS A 101 12.56 2.75 -14.85
CA CYS A 101 11.31 2.01 -15.07
C CYS A 101 11.50 0.78 -15.96
N GLY A 102 12.38 0.86 -16.95
CA GLY A 102 12.74 -0.29 -17.78
C GLY A 102 13.29 -1.48 -16.96
N TYR A 103 13.93 -1.20 -15.83
CA TYR A 103 14.48 -2.23 -14.92
C TYR A 103 13.46 -2.75 -13.91
N THR A 104 12.27 -2.17 -13.82
CA THR A 104 11.25 -2.61 -12.84
C THR A 104 10.30 -3.69 -13.35
N PHE A 105 10.51 -4.19 -14.57
CA PHE A 105 9.64 -5.20 -15.20
C PHE A 105 8.14 -4.84 -15.19
N ASN A 106 7.84 -3.56 -15.28
CA ASN A 106 6.48 -3.00 -15.22
C ASN A 106 5.72 -3.28 -13.90
N LEU A 107 6.43 -3.65 -12.83
CA LEU A 107 5.82 -3.97 -11.54
C LEU A 107 5.06 -2.79 -10.93
N PHE A 108 5.54 -1.56 -11.16
CA PHE A 108 4.95 -0.33 -10.61
C PHE A 108 3.86 0.28 -11.51
N GLY A 109 3.59 -0.33 -12.67
CA GLY A 109 2.58 0.13 -13.64
C GLY A 109 2.89 1.53 -14.18
N ASP A 110 2.42 2.56 -13.50
CA ASP A 110 2.66 3.95 -13.89
C ASP A 110 3.94 4.51 -13.25
N CYS A 111 4.98 4.63 -14.06
CA CYS A 111 6.28 5.12 -13.62
C CYS A 111 6.32 6.61 -13.26
N SER A 112 5.33 7.39 -13.66
CA SER A 112 5.21 8.79 -13.25
C SER A 112 5.02 8.95 -11.74
N LYS A 113 4.53 7.89 -11.08
CA LYS A 113 4.33 7.83 -9.62
C LYS A 113 5.59 7.53 -8.81
N ILE A 114 6.70 7.21 -9.47
CA ILE A 114 7.98 7.04 -8.80
C ILE A 114 8.62 8.41 -8.64
N ASN A 115 8.75 8.87 -7.41
CA ASN A 115 9.42 10.12 -7.07
C ASN A 115 10.92 9.89 -7.00
N ILE A 116 11.70 10.70 -7.71
CA ILE A 116 13.16 10.55 -7.83
C ILE A 116 13.83 11.87 -7.46
N SER A 117 14.95 11.78 -6.75
CA SER A 117 15.81 12.90 -6.50
C SER A 117 17.27 12.47 -6.66
N VAL A 118 17.99 13.17 -7.49
CA VAL A 118 19.43 12.99 -7.72
C VAL A 118 20.13 14.24 -7.23
N LYS A 119 20.93 14.11 -6.17
CA LYS A 119 21.61 15.24 -5.50
C LYS A 119 23.10 15.06 -5.49
N LYS A 120 23.82 16.14 -5.76
CA LYS A 120 25.26 16.22 -5.52
C LYS A 120 25.51 16.49 -4.02
N LEU A 121 26.42 15.74 -3.42
CA LEU A 121 26.88 15.92 -2.06
C LEU A 121 28.32 16.47 -2.04
N THR A 122 28.66 17.20 -0.98
CA THR A 122 30.02 17.69 -0.77
C THR A 122 30.99 16.55 -0.41
N ASN A 123 30.50 15.54 0.31
CA ASN A 123 31.25 14.35 0.72
C ASN A 123 30.27 13.24 1.14
N PHE A 124 30.80 12.06 1.47
CA PHE A 124 29.98 10.94 1.92
C PHE A 124 29.32 11.15 3.30
N THR A 125 29.90 12.02 4.15
CA THR A 125 29.32 12.31 5.47
C THR A 125 28.12 13.26 5.40
N ALA A 126 27.96 13.96 4.28
CA ALA A 126 26.79 14.81 4.00
C ALA A 126 25.56 14.03 3.52
N THR A 127 25.62 12.70 3.58
CA THR A 127 24.52 11.81 3.18
C THR A 127 23.23 12.16 3.95
N GLN A 128 22.20 12.51 3.20
CA GLN A 128 20.91 12.80 3.81
C GLN A 128 20.18 11.52 4.14
N THR A 129 19.64 11.44 5.35
CA THR A 129 18.79 10.35 5.75
C THR A 129 17.39 10.50 5.12
N SER A 130 16.76 9.38 4.83
CA SER A 130 15.39 9.31 4.28
C SER A 130 14.31 9.96 5.19
N ALA A 131 14.68 10.41 6.39
CA ALA A 131 13.79 11.05 7.36
C ALA A 131 13.16 12.37 6.87
N SER A 132 13.76 13.04 5.90
CA SER A 132 13.24 14.29 5.33
C SER A 132 12.26 14.10 4.15
N VAL A 133 11.94 12.85 3.79
CA VAL A 133 11.13 12.53 2.60
C VAL A 133 9.65 12.72 2.86
N GLN A 134 9.23 12.55 4.10
CA GLN A 134 7.84 12.73 4.48
C GLN A 134 7.73 13.53 5.77
N THR A 135 6.77 14.43 5.82
CA THR A 135 6.35 15.12 7.03
C THR A 135 5.08 14.46 7.56
N CYS A 136 5.16 13.92 8.77
CA CYS A 136 4.02 13.35 9.45
C CYS A 136 3.54 14.32 10.51
N THR A 137 2.33 14.82 10.40
CA THR A 137 1.69 15.61 11.46
C THR A 137 1.01 14.65 12.43
N PRO A 138 1.36 14.70 13.73
CA PRO A 138 0.58 14.02 14.74
C PRO A 138 -0.81 14.66 14.72
N ALA A 139 -1.79 13.91 14.31
CA ALA A 139 -3.18 14.28 14.45
C ALA A 139 -3.56 14.20 15.95
N PRO A 140 -4.60 14.92 16.42
CA PRO A 140 -5.09 14.82 17.79
C PRO A 140 -5.30 13.37 18.22
N PRO A 141 -5.27 13.02 19.51
CA PRO A 141 -5.07 11.64 20.00
C PRO A 141 -6.07 10.59 19.53
N ALA A 142 -7.05 10.95 18.71
CA ALA A 142 -8.07 10.04 18.16
C ALA A 142 -7.96 9.81 16.64
N THR A 143 -6.98 10.38 15.94
CA THR A 143 -6.90 10.33 14.47
C THR A 143 -5.59 9.70 13.99
N PRO A 144 -5.60 8.92 12.90
CA PRO A 144 -4.41 8.30 12.36
C PRO A 144 -3.40 9.36 11.89
N LEU A 145 -2.12 9.06 12.04
CA LEU A 145 -1.00 9.88 11.56
C LEU A 145 -1.19 10.20 10.07
N THR A 146 -1.25 11.48 9.72
CA THR A 146 -1.27 11.92 8.31
C THR A 146 0.14 12.27 7.87
N CYS A 147 0.67 11.51 6.91
CA CYS A 147 2.00 11.72 6.35
C CYS A 147 1.87 12.25 4.93
N THR A 148 2.49 13.38 4.64
CA THR A 148 2.60 13.95 3.28
C THR A 148 4.02 13.76 2.77
N LEU A 149 4.14 13.35 1.51
CA LEU A 149 5.43 13.26 0.84
C LEU A 149 5.93 14.69 0.55
N THR A 150 7.07 15.05 1.13
CA THR A 150 7.67 16.39 0.99
C THR A 150 8.90 16.41 0.08
N MET A 151 9.22 15.30 -0.56
CA MET A 151 10.38 15.22 -1.44
C MET A 151 10.18 16.10 -2.68
N THR A 152 11.11 17.02 -2.88
CA THR A 152 11.21 17.78 -4.13
C THR A 152 12.07 16.99 -5.13
N GLU A 153 11.55 16.82 -6.33
CA GLU A 153 12.31 16.22 -7.42
C GLU A 153 13.45 17.16 -7.85
N GLU A 154 14.64 16.63 -7.88
CA GLU A 154 15.85 17.36 -8.27
C GLU A 154 16.73 16.44 -9.13
N TYR A 155 17.40 17.00 -10.12
CA TYR A 155 18.32 16.25 -10.96
C TYR A 155 19.65 16.99 -11.08
N SER A 156 20.61 16.57 -10.28
CA SER A 156 21.98 17.11 -10.24
C SER A 156 22.99 15.94 -10.30
N PRO A 157 23.23 15.37 -11.50
CA PRO A 157 24.08 14.18 -11.66
C PRO A 157 25.57 14.44 -11.42
N GLY A 158 25.98 15.72 -11.28
CA GLY A 158 27.35 16.13 -11.05
C GLY A 158 28.30 15.85 -12.22
N VAL A 159 29.58 16.07 -11.98
CA VAL A 159 30.69 15.77 -12.91
C VAL A 159 31.56 14.64 -12.36
N GLY A 160 32.61 14.29 -13.08
CA GLY A 160 33.55 13.24 -12.64
C GLY A 160 34.11 13.51 -11.23
N ARG A 161 34.28 12.44 -10.44
CA ARG A 161 34.81 12.43 -9.06
C ARG A 161 33.88 13.03 -7.99
N GLU A 162 32.72 13.55 -8.32
CA GLU A 162 31.76 14.07 -7.36
C GLU A 162 30.93 12.94 -6.70
N VAL A 163 30.44 13.20 -5.48
CA VAL A 163 29.61 12.27 -4.73
C VAL A 163 28.15 12.58 -5.04
N ILE A 164 27.44 11.56 -5.46
CA ILE A 164 26.03 11.67 -5.84
C ILE A 164 25.19 10.78 -4.94
N GLN A 165 24.04 11.29 -4.54
CA GLN A 165 23.00 10.54 -3.83
C GLN A 165 21.76 10.50 -4.68
N VAL A 166 21.25 9.29 -4.90
CA VAL A 166 20.02 9.02 -5.65
C VAL A 166 18.98 8.47 -4.68
N PHE A 167 17.82 9.08 -4.66
CA PHE A 167 16.65 8.59 -3.95
C PHE A 167 15.55 8.23 -4.94
N ALA A 168 14.87 7.13 -4.70
CA ALA A 168 13.62 6.79 -5.38
C ALA A 168 12.58 6.31 -4.36
N TYR A 169 11.35 6.80 -4.48
CA TYR A 169 10.26 6.46 -3.60
C TYR A 169 9.00 6.14 -4.39
N TYR A 170 8.28 5.14 -3.93
CA TYR A 170 7.01 4.75 -4.51
C TYR A 170 5.97 4.45 -3.42
N ARG A 171 4.73 4.88 -3.62
CA ARG A 171 3.61 4.56 -2.74
C ARG A 171 2.99 3.26 -3.20
N TRP A 172 3.34 2.17 -2.52
CA TRP A 172 2.83 0.83 -2.81
C TRP A 172 1.41 0.66 -2.23
N PRO A 173 0.41 0.30 -3.05
CA PRO A 173 -0.93 0.02 -2.54
C PRO A 173 -0.94 -1.32 -1.81
N LEU A 174 -1.51 -1.34 -0.60
CA LEU A 174 -1.73 -2.57 0.16
C LEU A 174 -3.11 -3.13 -0.17
N LEU A 175 -3.17 -4.42 -0.46
CA LEU A 175 -4.41 -5.14 -0.77
C LEU A 175 -5.09 -5.66 0.49
N VAL A 176 -4.30 -6.05 1.49
CA VAL A 176 -4.78 -6.65 2.73
C VAL A 176 -4.48 -5.73 3.92
N VAL A 177 -5.52 -5.24 4.56
CA VAL A 177 -5.42 -4.43 5.77
C VAL A 177 -6.13 -5.14 6.89
N LEU A 178 -5.37 -5.73 7.80
CA LEU A 178 -5.88 -6.49 8.93
C LEU A 178 -5.88 -5.62 10.20
N PRO A 179 -6.85 -5.81 11.12
CA PRO A 179 -6.96 -4.99 12.33
C PRO A 179 -5.71 -5.02 13.22
N TYR A 180 -5.02 -6.16 13.29
CA TYR A 180 -3.85 -6.38 14.16
C TYR A 180 -2.54 -6.51 13.39
N PHE A 181 -2.58 -6.58 12.06
CA PHE A 181 -1.41 -6.68 11.21
C PHE A 181 -1.52 -5.68 10.07
N ASN A 182 -0.73 -4.62 10.16
CA ASN A 182 -0.83 -3.51 9.24
C ASN A 182 0.54 -3.06 8.77
N LEU A 183 0.80 -3.22 7.49
CA LEU A 183 2.04 -2.79 6.85
C LEU A 183 2.02 -1.32 6.41
N LYS A 184 0.89 -0.63 6.54
CA LYS A 184 0.77 0.77 6.10
C LYS A 184 1.65 1.69 6.95
N ASN A 185 2.30 2.62 6.28
CA ASN A 185 3.00 3.75 6.88
C ASN A 185 2.59 5.08 6.21
N GLN A 186 1.55 5.02 5.38
CA GLN A 186 0.97 6.15 4.66
C GLN A 186 -0.56 6.15 4.83
N PRO A 187 -1.24 7.29 4.63
CA PRO A 187 -2.70 7.33 4.51
C PRO A 187 -3.22 6.42 3.39
N ASP A 188 -4.53 6.12 3.40
CA ASP A 188 -5.25 5.43 2.33
C ASP A 188 -4.71 4.03 2.00
N ASN A 189 -4.23 3.30 3.03
CA ASN A 189 -3.71 1.93 2.90
C ASN A 189 -2.51 1.79 1.96
N TYR A 190 -1.65 2.81 1.93
CA TYR A 190 -0.39 2.74 1.19
C TYR A 190 0.79 2.46 2.12
N ARG A 191 1.82 1.87 1.54
CA ARG A 191 3.15 1.79 2.11
C ARG A 191 4.15 2.53 1.25
N LEU A 192 4.89 3.45 1.83
CA LEU A 192 6.03 4.08 1.18
C LEU A 192 7.19 3.09 1.18
N ILE A 193 7.61 2.68 0.00
CA ILE A 193 8.86 1.95 -0.23
C ILE A 193 9.87 2.91 -0.83
N GLY A 194 11.14 2.72 -0.51
CA GLY A 194 12.20 3.61 -0.96
C GLY A 194 13.50 2.87 -1.19
N ALA A 195 14.28 3.38 -2.12
CA ALA A 195 15.63 2.95 -2.40
C ALA A 195 16.58 4.16 -2.40
N THR A 196 17.77 3.96 -1.90
CA THR A 196 18.80 5.02 -1.83
C THR A 196 20.13 4.46 -2.25
N ARG A 197 20.84 5.19 -3.12
CA ARG A 197 22.22 4.90 -3.49
C ARG A 197 23.08 6.13 -3.33
N VAL A 198 24.28 5.91 -2.79
CA VAL A 198 25.32 6.96 -2.69
C VAL A 198 26.58 6.38 -3.32
N PHE A 199 27.13 7.11 -4.28
CA PHE A 199 28.31 6.68 -4.98
C PHE A 199 29.16 7.89 -5.40
N ARG A 200 30.38 7.62 -5.79
CA ARG A 200 31.26 8.60 -6.40
C ARG A 200 31.29 8.36 -7.90
N ASN A 201 31.12 9.44 -8.67
CA ASN A 201 31.29 9.38 -10.11
C ASN A 201 32.72 8.97 -10.48
N GLU A 202 32.86 8.17 -11.51
CA GLU A 202 34.15 7.81 -12.08
C GLU A 202 34.81 9.06 -12.68
N PRO A 203 36.15 9.09 -12.83
CA PRO A 203 36.81 10.20 -13.48
C PRO A 203 36.47 10.21 -14.98
N PHE A 204 35.58 11.08 -15.37
CA PHE A 204 35.24 11.38 -16.76
C PHE A 204 35.32 12.91 -16.97
N SER A 205 35.64 13.32 -18.16
CA SER A 205 35.73 14.73 -18.60
C SER A 205 34.51 15.09 -19.46
#